data_caa4bcf28f8d68e82064a6b4bdf22ac5
#
_entry.id   caa4bcf28f8d68e82064a6b4bdf22ac5
#
_cell.length_a   1.000
_cell.length_b   1.000
_cell.length_c   1.000
_cell.angle_alpha   90.00
_cell.angle_beta   90.00
_cell.angle_gamma   90.00
#
_symmetry.space_group_name_H-M   'P 1'
#
loop_
_entity.id
_entity.type
_entity.pdbx_description
1 polymer ?
#
loop_
_entity_poly.entity_id
_entity_poly.type
_entity_poly.pdbx_seq_one_letter_code
_entity_poly.pdbx_strand_id
1 'polypeptide(L)'
;AVQACQPDVIVITGDLVSRTVMDFSERQELLTHLRQIAPVYLCLGNHEWDMQPQQIADYRAMIAAAGCELLENQTVSFHRGAETCYLAGASLRIGIYHNADFQYQDLETYSPEDLTHDIGNRRGCTILLAHSPFPAESYFAWGADLTLSGHVHGGIVRIPGIGGLLSPERKLFPK
;
A
#
# COMPACT_ATOMS: atom_id res chain seq x y z
N ALA A 1 -9.04 -19.37 -0.11
CA ALA A 1 -9.29 -18.50 1.05
C ALA A 1 -9.98 -17.21 0.62
N VAL A 2 -9.41 -16.37 -0.28
CA VAL A 2 -9.99 -15.07 -0.67
C VAL A 2 -11.40 -15.21 -1.24
N GLN A 3 -11.63 -16.14 -2.16
CA GLN A 3 -12.94 -16.39 -2.75
C GLN A 3 -14.03 -16.72 -1.71
N ALA A 4 -13.67 -17.41 -0.63
CA ALA A 4 -14.60 -17.76 0.44
C ALA A 4 -15.10 -16.54 1.25
N CYS A 5 -14.37 -15.42 1.21
CA CYS A 5 -14.77 -14.17 1.84
C CYS A 5 -15.80 -13.39 1.02
N GLN A 6 -16.03 -13.74 -0.25
CA GLN A 6 -16.92 -13.03 -1.18
C GLN A 6 -16.70 -11.51 -1.15
N PRO A 7 -15.45 -11.02 -1.38
CA PRO A 7 -15.14 -9.61 -1.27
C PRO A 7 -15.78 -8.79 -2.38
N ASP A 8 -16.23 -7.58 -2.07
CA ASP A 8 -16.66 -6.58 -3.06
C ASP A 8 -15.45 -5.93 -3.75
N VAL A 9 -14.30 -5.88 -3.05
CA VAL A 9 -13.03 -5.31 -3.51
C VAL A 9 -11.86 -6.04 -2.86
N ILE A 10 -10.76 -6.17 -3.58
CA ILE A 10 -9.49 -6.70 -3.06
C ILE A 10 -8.46 -5.57 -3.14
N VAL A 11 -7.72 -5.36 -2.06
CA VAL A 11 -6.67 -4.35 -2.02
C VAL A 11 -5.33 -4.95 -1.62
N ILE A 12 -4.25 -4.45 -2.21
CA ILE A 12 -2.88 -4.84 -1.93
C ILE A 12 -2.09 -3.58 -1.57
N THR A 13 -1.58 -3.54 -0.36
CA THR A 13 -0.95 -2.34 0.23
C THR A 13 0.55 -2.25 -0.03
N GLY A 14 1.01 -2.59 -1.23
CA GLY A 14 2.41 -2.50 -1.65
C GLY A 14 3.26 -3.71 -1.26
N ASP A 15 4.52 -3.68 -1.69
CA ASP A 15 5.50 -4.76 -1.48
C ASP A 15 5.01 -6.13 -2.00
N LEU A 16 4.28 -6.13 -3.12
CA LEU A 16 3.86 -7.36 -3.80
C LEU A 16 5.05 -8.17 -4.30
N VAL A 17 6.15 -7.49 -4.57
CA VAL A 17 7.41 -8.07 -5.06
C VAL A 17 8.60 -7.54 -4.27
N SER A 18 9.68 -8.32 -4.22
CA SER A 18 10.97 -7.82 -3.74
C SER A 18 11.65 -6.98 -4.83
N ARG A 19 12.44 -5.97 -4.41
CA ARG A 19 13.23 -5.08 -5.30
C ARG A 19 14.16 -5.80 -6.30
N THR A 20 14.48 -7.07 -6.04
CA THR A 20 15.39 -7.89 -6.87
C THR A 20 14.65 -8.80 -7.85
N VAL A 21 13.32 -8.80 -7.85
CA VAL A 21 12.52 -9.66 -8.74
C VAL A 21 12.55 -9.08 -10.15
N MET A 22 12.94 -9.92 -11.12
CA MET A 22 12.99 -9.58 -12.55
C MET A 22 11.89 -10.26 -13.35
N ASP A 23 11.33 -11.36 -12.86
CA ASP A 23 10.23 -12.10 -13.48
C ASP A 23 8.95 -11.92 -12.64
N PHE A 24 7.95 -11.33 -13.26
CA PHE A 24 6.65 -11.04 -12.63
C PHE A 24 5.55 -12.06 -13.00
N SER A 25 5.87 -13.13 -13.72
CA SER A 25 4.88 -14.06 -14.27
C SER A 25 3.98 -14.68 -13.21
N GLU A 26 4.54 -15.15 -12.08
CA GLU A 26 3.77 -15.70 -10.95
C GLU A 26 2.84 -14.65 -10.31
N ARG A 27 3.29 -13.38 -10.25
CA ARG A 27 2.50 -12.27 -9.67
C ARG A 27 1.39 -11.86 -10.60
N GLN A 28 1.66 -11.86 -11.90
CA GLN A 28 0.62 -11.64 -12.91
C GLN A 28 -0.46 -12.72 -12.86
N GLU A 29 -0.07 -13.98 -12.75
CA GLU A 29 -1.02 -15.09 -12.59
C GLU A 29 -1.87 -14.94 -11.32
N LEU A 30 -1.24 -14.65 -10.18
CA LEU A 30 -1.93 -14.38 -8.93
C LEU A 30 -2.95 -13.24 -9.07
N LEU A 31 -2.53 -12.09 -9.63
CA LEU A 31 -3.40 -10.92 -9.80
C LEU A 31 -4.55 -11.25 -10.76
N THR A 32 -4.30 -11.98 -11.84
CA THR A 32 -5.33 -12.42 -12.77
C THR A 32 -6.39 -13.28 -12.09
N HIS A 33 -5.97 -14.22 -11.24
CA HIS A 33 -6.88 -15.03 -10.44
C HIS A 33 -7.68 -14.20 -9.42
N LEU A 34 -7.04 -13.26 -8.73
CA LEU A 34 -7.71 -12.37 -7.79
C LEU A 34 -8.75 -11.48 -8.50
N ARG A 35 -8.39 -10.98 -9.69
CA ARG A 35 -9.30 -10.14 -10.51
C ARG A 35 -10.55 -10.88 -10.98
N GLN A 36 -10.50 -12.22 -11.12
CA GLN A 36 -11.68 -13.04 -11.40
C GLN A 36 -12.67 -13.09 -10.21
N ILE A 37 -12.20 -12.81 -8.99
CA ILE A 37 -13.03 -12.84 -7.78
C ILE A 37 -13.70 -11.47 -7.56
N ALA A 38 -12.93 -10.38 -7.61
CA ALA A 38 -13.39 -9.00 -7.40
C ALA A 38 -12.43 -7.99 -8.06
N PRO A 39 -12.79 -6.71 -8.20
CA PRO A 39 -11.87 -5.64 -8.56
C PRO A 39 -10.66 -5.63 -7.62
N VAL A 40 -9.45 -5.46 -8.18
CA VAL A 40 -8.18 -5.46 -7.44
C VAL A 40 -7.50 -4.11 -7.60
N TYR A 41 -7.19 -3.48 -6.47
CA TYR A 41 -6.46 -2.22 -6.41
C TYR A 41 -5.18 -2.38 -5.62
N LEU A 42 -4.12 -1.70 -6.05
CA LEU A 42 -2.81 -1.75 -5.42
C LEU A 42 -2.31 -0.33 -5.12
N CYS A 43 -1.47 -0.17 -4.11
CA CYS A 43 -0.56 0.97 -4.01
C CYS A 43 0.90 0.48 -4.04
N LEU A 44 1.85 1.40 -4.23
CA LEU A 44 3.27 1.07 -4.17
C LEU A 44 3.76 0.95 -2.73
N GLY A 45 4.69 0.02 -2.50
CA GLY A 45 5.51 -0.05 -1.30
C GLY A 45 6.94 0.43 -1.57
N ASN A 46 7.81 0.34 -0.55
CA ASN A 46 9.19 0.77 -0.71
C ASN A 46 10.01 -0.15 -1.62
N HIS A 47 9.66 -1.43 -1.72
CA HIS A 47 10.35 -2.34 -2.63
C HIS A 47 10.11 -1.96 -4.09
N GLU A 48 8.92 -1.52 -4.46
CA GLU A 48 8.62 -1.05 -5.79
C GLU A 48 9.32 0.29 -6.09
N TRP A 49 9.45 1.20 -5.10
CA TRP A 49 10.20 2.43 -5.24
C TRP A 49 11.71 2.24 -5.44
N ASP A 50 12.27 1.18 -4.89
CA ASP A 50 13.69 0.83 -5.02
C ASP A 50 14.03 0.15 -6.37
N MET A 51 13.03 -0.08 -7.25
CA MET A 51 13.22 -0.69 -8.57
C MET A 51 13.91 0.25 -9.54
N GLN A 52 14.66 -0.33 -10.48
CA GLN A 52 15.19 0.41 -11.63
C GLN A 52 14.04 0.91 -12.53
N PRO A 53 14.24 2.01 -13.29
CA PRO A 53 13.18 2.59 -14.13
C PRO A 53 12.48 1.61 -15.07
N GLN A 54 13.22 0.71 -15.69
CA GLN A 54 12.62 -0.30 -16.58
C GLN A 54 11.80 -1.32 -15.78
N GLN A 55 12.32 -1.76 -14.65
CA GLN A 55 11.67 -2.75 -13.80
C GLN A 55 10.31 -2.25 -13.25
N ILE A 56 10.24 -1.00 -12.80
CA ILE A 56 8.97 -0.42 -12.35
C ILE A 56 8.00 -0.21 -13.52
N ALA A 57 8.49 0.08 -14.72
CA ALA A 57 7.65 0.16 -15.92
C ALA A 57 7.05 -1.22 -16.28
N ASP A 58 7.84 -2.28 -16.22
CA ASP A 58 7.39 -3.66 -16.45
C ASP A 58 6.40 -4.11 -15.37
N TYR A 59 6.63 -3.72 -14.12
CA TYR A 59 5.70 -3.97 -12.99
C TYR A 59 4.33 -3.30 -13.23
N ARG A 60 4.30 -2.03 -13.63
CA ARG A 60 3.06 -1.33 -13.98
C ARG A 60 2.34 -2.01 -15.15
N ALA A 61 3.08 -2.40 -16.18
CA ALA A 61 2.53 -3.11 -17.33
C ALA A 61 1.93 -4.47 -16.93
N MET A 62 2.57 -5.20 -16.05
CA MET A 62 2.09 -6.47 -15.51
C MET A 62 0.77 -6.30 -14.74
N ILE A 63 0.65 -5.29 -13.88
CA ILE A 63 -0.61 -5.01 -13.13
C ILE A 63 -1.73 -4.71 -14.11
N ALA A 64 -1.48 -3.83 -15.10
CA ALA A 64 -2.47 -3.48 -16.11
C ALA A 64 -2.88 -4.70 -16.96
N ALA A 65 -1.92 -5.55 -17.37
CA ALA A 65 -2.19 -6.78 -18.12
C ALA A 65 -3.02 -7.80 -17.32
N ALA A 66 -2.89 -7.82 -15.99
CA ALA A 66 -3.73 -8.64 -15.12
C ALA A 66 -5.15 -8.05 -14.91
N GLY A 67 -5.46 -6.87 -15.49
CA GLY A 67 -6.73 -6.17 -15.32
C GLY A 67 -6.93 -5.57 -13.95
N CYS A 68 -5.84 -5.33 -13.22
CA CYS A 68 -5.82 -4.69 -11.91
C CYS A 68 -5.47 -3.20 -12.04
N GLU A 69 -5.71 -2.42 -11.01
CA GLU A 69 -5.47 -0.97 -11.02
C GLU A 69 -4.47 -0.57 -9.94
N LEU A 70 -3.39 0.10 -10.36
CA LEU A 70 -2.39 0.66 -9.47
C LEU A 70 -2.74 2.12 -9.17
N LEU A 71 -3.01 2.42 -7.90
CA LEU A 71 -3.35 3.76 -7.44
C LEU A 71 -2.09 4.50 -7.02
N GLU A 72 -1.50 5.25 -7.95
CA GLU A 72 -0.34 6.13 -7.72
C GLU A 72 -0.84 7.57 -7.56
N ASN A 73 -1.09 7.99 -6.31
CA ASN A 73 -1.69 9.29 -5.99
C ASN A 73 -3.03 9.51 -6.70
N GLN A 74 -3.88 8.50 -6.66
CA GLN A 74 -5.18 8.49 -7.33
C GLN A 74 -6.29 8.06 -6.39
N THR A 75 -7.49 8.57 -6.65
CA THR A 75 -8.71 8.18 -5.94
C THR A 75 -9.74 7.65 -6.95
N VAL A 76 -10.22 6.45 -6.70
CA VAL A 76 -11.31 5.83 -7.44
C VAL A 76 -12.55 5.70 -6.55
N SER A 77 -13.72 5.54 -7.16
CA SER A 77 -14.95 5.24 -6.43
C SER A 77 -15.42 3.82 -6.73
N PHE A 78 -16.00 3.19 -5.73
CA PHE A 78 -16.74 1.95 -5.91
C PHE A 78 -18.10 2.04 -5.20
N HIS A 79 -19.04 1.20 -5.63
CA HIS A 79 -20.42 1.26 -5.15
C HIS A 79 -20.81 -0.06 -4.51
N ARG A 80 -21.56 0.03 -3.41
CA ARG A 80 -22.26 -1.10 -2.80
C ARG A 80 -23.72 -0.73 -2.62
N GLY A 81 -24.58 -1.23 -3.51
CA GLY A 81 -25.96 -0.76 -3.61
C GLY A 81 -26.03 0.73 -3.95
N ALA A 82 -26.69 1.52 -3.13
CA ALA A 82 -26.78 2.99 -3.27
C ALA A 82 -25.60 3.75 -2.64
N GLU A 83 -24.75 3.07 -1.88
CA GLU A 83 -23.62 3.69 -1.17
C GLU A 83 -22.43 3.85 -2.11
N THR A 84 -21.74 4.98 -2.00
CA THR A 84 -20.48 5.25 -2.70
C THR A 84 -19.36 5.35 -1.69
N CYS A 85 -18.32 4.54 -1.90
CA CYS A 85 -17.06 4.63 -1.17
C CYS A 85 -15.94 5.03 -2.12
N TYR A 86 -14.92 5.69 -1.58
CA TYR A 86 -13.74 6.11 -2.30
C TYR A 86 -12.53 5.35 -1.81
N LEU A 87 -11.71 4.91 -2.74
CA LEU A 87 -10.45 4.24 -2.45
C LEU A 87 -9.33 5.15 -2.96
N ALA A 88 -8.53 5.67 -2.05
CA ALA A 88 -7.42 6.55 -2.35
C ALA A 88 -6.10 5.81 -2.14
N GLY A 89 -5.21 5.81 -3.13
CA GLY A 89 -3.88 5.23 -3.01
C GLY A 89 -2.82 6.33 -2.90
N ALA A 90 -2.10 6.38 -1.78
CA ALA A 90 -1.00 7.29 -1.57
C ALA A 90 0.33 6.61 -1.92
N SER A 91 1.03 7.15 -2.92
CA SER A 91 2.39 6.77 -3.29
C SER A 91 3.38 7.59 -2.46
N LEU A 92 3.75 7.08 -1.29
CA LEU A 92 4.62 7.77 -0.36
C LEU A 92 6.05 7.89 -0.92
N ARG A 93 6.68 9.04 -0.70
CA ARG A 93 8.07 9.28 -1.10
C ARG A 93 9.03 8.33 -0.38
N ILE A 94 10.12 7.95 -1.03
CA ILE A 94 11.08 6.97 -0.49
C ILE A 94 11.69 7.43 0.85
N GLY A 95 11.87 8.72 1.05
CA GLY A 95 12.38 9.31 2.30
C GLY A 95 11.52 9.05 3.54
N ILE A 96 10.25 8.64 3.35
CA ILE A 96 9.36 8.18 4.45
C ILE A 96 9.81 6.80 4.98
N TYR A 97 10.49 6.01 4.16
CA TYR A 97 10.88 4.64 4.47
C TYR A 97 12.31 4.53 4.95
N HIS A 98 13.23 5.23 4.31
CA HIS A 98 14.65 5.27 4.65
C HIS A 98 15.30 6.55 4.10
N ASN A 99 16.42 6.96 4.69
CA ASN A 99 17.24 8.05 4.18
C ASN A 99 18.14 7.56 3.00
N ALA A 100 18.95 8.46 2.45
CA ALA A 100 19.84 8.18 1.32
C ALA A 100 20.85 7.05 1.58
N ASP A 101 21.19 6.81 2.85
CA ASP A 101 22.10 5.74 3.28
C ASP A 101 21.38 4.44 3.67
N PHE A 102 20.10 4.30 3.32
CA PHE A 102 19.24 3.17 3.69
C PHE A 102 19.12 2.97 5.21
N GLN A 103 19.23 4.06 5.99
CA GLN A 103 19.02 4.05 7.42
C GLN A 103 17.61 4.50 7.77
N TYR A 104 17.08 4.00 8.89
CA TYR A 104 15.76 4.35 9.42
C TYR A 104 15.85 5.52 10.42
N GLN A 105 16.67 6.52 10.10
CA GLN A 105 16.92 7.72 10.90
C GLN A 105 16.68 8.95 10.04
N ASP A 106 16.25 10.03 10.66
CA ASP A 106 16.00 11.32 10.00
C ASP A 106 15.07 11.17 8.77
N LEU A 107 14.01 10.36 8.94
CA LEU A 107 13.04 10.12 7.89
C LEU A 107 12.24 11.39 7.59
N GLU A 108 11.83 11.52 6.32
CA GLU A 108 10.91 12.58 5.92
C GLU A 108 9.57 12.43 6.64
N THR A 109 8.94 13.56 6.89
CA THR A 109 7.56 13.61 7.37
C THR A 109 6.60 13.64 6.18
N TYR A 110 5.38 13.18 6.40
CA TYR A 110 4.30 13.24 5.41
C TYR A 110 3.08 13.85 6.08
N SER A 111 2.81 15.10 5.77
CA SER A 111 1.77 15.90 6.42
C SER A 111 0.38 15.67 5.79
N PRO A 112 -0.71 16.11 6.43
CA PRO A 112 -2.04 16.12 5.82
C PRO A 112 -2.10 16.99 4.56
N GLU A 113 -1.29 18.05 4.49
CA GLU A 113 -1.14 18.93 3.33
C GLU A 113 -0.47 18.21 2.16
N ASP A 114 0.56 17.38 2.43
CA ASP A 114 1.17 16.50 1.42
C ASP A 114 0.13 15.53 0.82
N LEU A 115 -0.69 14.90 1.67
CA LEU A 115 -1.79 14.04 1.22
C LEU A 115 -2.78 14.81 0.34
N THR A 116 -3.17 16.01 0.78
CA THR A 116 -4.09 16.86 0.02
C THR A 116 -3.50 17.28 -1.32
N HIS A 117 -2.20 17.58 -1.36
CA HIS A 117 -1.48 17.90 -2.59
C HIS A 117 -1.45 16.70 -3.55
N ASP A 118 -1.14 15.52 -3.04
CA ASP A 118 -0.87 14.33 -3.85
C ASP A 118 -2.16 13.64 -4.34
N ILE A 119 -3.17 13.50 -3.48
CA ILE A 119 -4.41 12.76 -3.80
C ILE A 119 -5.68 13.62 -3.71
N GLY A 120 -5.54 14.90 -3.41
CA GLY A 120 -6.66 15.83 -3.27
C GLY A 120 -7.36 15.74 -1.91
N ASN A 121 -8.48 16.47 -1.81
CA ASN A 121 -9.29 16.43 -0.60
C ASN A 121 -10.05 15.10 -0.47
N ARG A 122 -10.24 14.67 0.76
CA ARG A 122 -11.11 13.54 1.10
C ARG A 122 -12.51 13.70 0.51
N ARG A 123 -13.11 12.60 0.11
CA ARG A 123 -14.47 12.53 -0.46
C ARG A 123 -15.30 11.48 0.27
N GLY A 124 -16.46 11.87 0.85
CA GLY A 124 -17.41 10.92 1.45
C GLY A 124 -16.76 9.87 2.35
N CYS A 125 -17.19 8.60 2.26
CA CYS A 125 -16.55 7.47 2.92
C CYS A 125 -15.25 7.11 2.14
N THR A 126 -14.08 7.35 2.74
CA THR A 126 -12.79 7.16 2.09
C THR A 126 -11.93 6.13 2.81
N ILE A 127 -11.50 5.11 2.06
CA ILE A 127 -10.49 4.14 2.46
C ILE A 127 -9.16 4.58 1.84
N LEU A 128 -8.13 4.77 2.68
CA LEU A 128 -6.79 5.12 2.24
C LEU A 128 -5.90 3.87 2.20
N LEU A 129 -5.26 3.63 1.06
CA LEU A 129 -4.17 2.67 0.91
C LEU A 129 -2.85 3.45 1.00
N ALA A 130 -2.07 3.18 2.02
CA ALA A 130 -0.75 3.78 2.21
C ALA A 130 0.18 2.72 2.80
N HIS A 131 1.24 2.37 2.09
CA HIS A 131 2.08 1.24 2.48
C HIS A 131 2.68 1.39 3.88
N SER A 132 3.24 2.56 4.22
CA SER A 132 3.80 2.82 5.55
C SER A 132 2.71 3.22 6.55
N PRO A 133 2.65 2.62 7.75
CA PRO A 133 1.77 3.06 8.84
C PRO A 133 2.33 4.26 9.63
N PHE A 134 3.57 4.69 9.39
CA PHE A 134 4.24 5.69 10.24
C PHE A 134 3.56 7.06 10.22
N PRO A 135 3.05 7.58 9.06
CA PRO A 135 2.30 8.83 9.04
C PRO A 135 0.83 8.70 9.48
N ALA A 136 0.48 7.73 10.36
CA ALA A 136 -0.91 7.46 10.72
C ALA A 136 -1.66 8.69 11.26
N GLU A 137 -0.99 9.57 12.02
CA GLU A 137 -1.58 10.82 12.51
C GLU A 137 -1.97 11.75 11.36
N SER A 138 -1.15 11.80 10.30
CA SER A 138 -1.43 12.58 9.10
C SER A 138 -2.60 12.01 8.30
N TYR A 139 -2.70 10.68 8.21
CA TYR A 139 -3.84 10.02 7.57
C TYR A 139 -5.15 10.32 8.27
N PHE A 140 -5.12 10.26 9.60
CA PHE A 140 -6.26 10.63 10.43
C PHE A 140 -6.62 12.10 10.29
N ALA A 141 -5.64 13.00 10.35
CA ALA A 141 -5.86 14.45 10.21
C ALA A 141 -6.37 14.84 8.80
N TRP A 142 -5.92 14.14 7.74
CA TRP A 142 -6.47 14.28 6.39
C TRP A 142 -7.93 13.82 6.32
N GLY A 143 -8.35 12.91 7.21
CA GLY A 143 -9.73 12.48 7.38
C GLY A 143 -10.06 11.12 6.75
N ALA A 144 -9.10 10.22 6.56
CA ALA A 144 -9.40 8.85 6.14
C ALA A 144 -10.33 8.15 7.16
N ASP A 145 -11.42 7.52 6.68
CA ASP A 145 -12.32 6.75 7.54
C ASP A 145 -11.73 5.39 7.91
N LEU A 146 -10.91 4.84 7.01
CA LEU A 146 -10.14 3.63 7.21
C LEU A 146 -8.80 3.76 6.48
N THR A 147 -7.70 3.39 7.14
CA THR A 147 -6.39 3.28 6.49
C THR A 147 -5.92 1.84 6.52
N LEU A 148 -5.47 1.34 5.37
CA LEU A 148 -4.89 0.01 5.22
C LEU A 148 -3.41 0.16 4.87
N SER A 149 -2.56 -0.45 5.70
CA SER A 149 -1.10 -0.36 5.57
C SER A 149 -0.44 -1.73 5.65
N GLY A 150 0.79 -1.81 5.15
CA GLY A 150 1.68 -2.97 5.21
C GLY A 150 2.97 -2.65 5.96
N HIS A 151 4.12 -2.86 5.30
CA HIS A 151 5.49 -2.47 5.69
C HIS A 151 6.04 -3.13 6.96
N VAL A 152 5.34 -3.06 8.08
CA VAL A 152 5.85 -3.48 9.40
C VAL A 152 5.77 -4.99 9.67
N HIS A 153 5.17 -5.77 8.76
CA HIS A 153 5.04 -7.24 8.81
C HIS A 153 4.42 -7.78 10.11
N GLY A 154 3.75 -6.94 10.87
CA GLY A 154 3.30 -7.26 12.23
C GLY A 154 4.45 -7.48 13.22
N GLY A 155 5.67 -7.00 12.87
CA GLY A 155 6.96 -7.26 13.52
C GLY A 155 7.75 -8.39 12.85
N ILE A 156 9.06 -8.17 12.62
CA ILE A 156 9.98 -9.20 12.06
C ILE A 156 10.07 -10.40 12.99
N VAL A 157 10.10 -10.16 14.30
CA VAL A 157 10.05 -11.20 15.33
C VAL A 157 8.77 -11.01 16.13
N ARG A 158 7.97 -12.06 16.21
CA ARG A 158 6.71 -12.07 16.98
C ARG A 158 6.74 -13.15 18.07
N ILE A 159 6.26 -12.78 19.24
CA ILE A 159 6.06 -13.72 20.35
C ILE A 159 4.56 -13.98 20.49
N PRO A 160 4.10 -15.25 20.42
CA PRO A 160 2.69 -15.57 20.61
C PRO A 160 2.16 -15.01 21.94
N GLY A 161 1.03 -14.30 21.89
CA GLY A 161 0.41 -13.67 23.05
C GLY A 161 0.99 -12.31 23.47
N ILE A 162 2.17 -11.91 22.96
CA ILE A 162 2.79 -10.60 23.25
C ILE A 162 2.71 -9.65 22.05
N GLY A 163 2.88 -10.17 20.83
CA GLY A 163 2.88 -9.37 19.61
C GLY A 163 4.25 -9.23 18.98
N GLY A 164 4.48 -8.14 18.24
CA GLY A 164 5.78 -7.85 17.60
C GLY A 164 6.86 -7.51 18.61
N LEU A 165 7.99 -8.21 18.53
CA LEU A 165 9.17 -7.92 19.35
C LEU A 165 10.12 -6.93 18.68
N LEU A 166 10.25 -7.03 17.35
CA LEU A 166 11.18 -6.22 16.55
C LEU A 166 10.50 -5.77 15.26
N SER A 167 10.53 -4.47 14.98
CA SER A 167 10.05 -3.91 13.71
C SER A 167 11.12 -3.98 12.62
N PRO A 168 10.77 -3.77 11.33
CA PRO A 168 11.74 -3.60 10.24
C PRO A 168 12.79 -2.51 10.54
N GLU A 169 12.40 -1.41 11.20
CA GLU A 169 13.29 -0.31 11.61
C GLU A 169 14.14 -0.65 12.85
N ARG A 170 14.19 -1.94 13.26
CA ARG A 170 14.92 -2.43 14.42
C ARG A 170 14.51 -1.81 15.76
N LYS A 171 13.26 -1.33 15.86
CA LYS A 171 12.69 -0.89 17.14
C LYS A 171 12.13 -2.07 17.91
N LEU A 172 12.44 -2.14 19.21
CA LEU A 172 11.88 -3.15 20.09
C LEU A 172 10.46 -2.76 20.54
N PHE A 173 9.57 -3.74 20.58
CA PHE A 173 8.17 -3.58 20.99
C PHE A 173 7.45 -2.44 20.22
N PRO A 174 7.43 -2.47 18.89
CA PRO A 174 6.69 -1.45 18.12
C PRO A 174 5.22 -1.49 18.53
N LYS A 175 4.69 -0.32 18.89
CA LYS A 175 3.26 -0.15 19.25
C LYS A 175 2.42 -0.05 18.00
#